data_2cf5779005c314316869d77baa7a6fb4
#
_entry.id   2cf5779005c314316869d77baa7a6fb4
#
_cell.length_a   1.000
_cell.length_b   1.000
_cell.length_c   1.000
_cell.angle_alpha   90.00
_cell.angle_beta   90.00
_cell.angle_gamma   90.00
#
_symmetry.space_group_name_H-M   'P 1'
#
loop_
_entity.id
_entity.type
_entity.pdbx_description
1 polymer ?
#
loop_
_entity_poly.entity_id
_entity_poly.type
_entity_poly.pdbx_seq_one_letter_code
_entity_poly.pdbx_strand_id
1 'polypeptide(L)'
;MYFKNLQKIFTLTLIVLFFSQFNVLIKDNFPVPNGFKNMLFYIQRNINKNTILYELNYNENGELNESEPIKVNWINYETDKSLEALNYIQRSFAYGLNIKILDKQKKSYSFNFVSYKKKILYLIKSSIDKQYHVYYTINKKMFIVQKIHIQIEGGTFWVPKVKYLEIILNDPSNNEKKIEKIIP
;
A
#
# COMPACT_ATOMS: atom_id res chain seq x y z
N MET A 1 25.57 15.48 51.60
CA MET A 1 24.36 14.66 51.20
C MET A 1 23.76 15.17 49.87
N TYR A 2 23.78 16.44 49.55
CA TYR A 2 23.21 17.05 48.35
C TYR A 2 23.91 16.64 47.02
N PHE A 3 25.26 16.52 47.02
CA PHE A 3 26.02 16.19 45.79
C PHE A 3 25.75 14.79 45.22
N LYS A 4 25.48 13.79 46.06
CA LYS A 4 25.18 12.42 45.58
C LYS A 4 23.81 12.32 44.91
N ASN A 5 22.86 13.15 45.30
CA ASN A 5 21.53 13.16 44.68
C ASN A 5 21.56 13.89 43.32
N LEU A 6 22.39 14.93 43.17
CA LEU A 6 22.57 15.66 41.92
C LEU A 6 23.18 14.76 40.82
N GLN A 7 24.20 13.93 41.18
CA GLN A 7 24.78 12.98 40.23
C GLN A 7 23.77 11.90 39.77
N LYS A 8 22.93 11.39 40.68
CA LYS A 8 21.88 10.40 40.31
C LYS A 8 20.83 10.98 39.36
N ILE A 9 20.42 12.23 39.59
CA ILE A 9 19.47 12.92 38.72
C ILE A 9 20.09 13.16 37.34
N PHE A 10 21.36 13.60 37.27
CA PHE A 10 22.05 13.83 36.02
C PHE A 10 22.24 12.55 35.20
N THR A 11 22.58 11.45 35.86
CA THR A 11 22.73 10.13 35.20
C THR A 11 21.40 9.59 34.69
N LEU A 12 20.32 9.78 35.46
CA LEU A 12 18.97 9.35 35.05
C LEU A 12 18.46 10.16 33.85
N THR A 13 18.71 11.47 33.83
CA THR A 13 18.33 12.36 32.71
C THR A 13 19.10 12.03 31.45
N LEU A 14 20.37 11.67 31.55
CA LEU A 14 21.23 11.27 30.44
C LEU A 14 20.75 9.93 29.83
N ILE A 15 20.35 8.97 30.66
CA ILE A 15 19.82 7.68 30.21
C ILE A 15 18.48 7.87 29.48
N VAL A 16 17.59 8.73 29.96
CA VAL A 16 16.31 9.04 29.31
C VAL A 16 16.52 9.72 27.96
N LEU A 17 17.50 10.62 27.84
CA LEU A 17 17.85 11.26 26.58
C LEU A 17 18.47 10.28 25.56
N PHE A 18 19.21 9.26 26.01
CA PHE A 18 19.74 8.22 25.13
C PHE A 18 18.65 7.28 24.58
N PHE A 19 17.61 6.99 25.36
CA PHE A 19 16.47 6.16 24.88
C PHE A 19 15.52 6.91 23.95
N SER A 20 15.48 8.23 23.95
CA SER A 20 14.62 9.01 23.06
C SER A 20 15.17 9.15 21.62
N GLN A 21 16.41 8.76 21.36
CA GLN A 21 17.02 8.85 20.04
C GLN A 21 17.04 7.53 19.24
N PHE A 22 16.57 6.43 19.81
CA PHE A 22 16.44 5.16 19.10
C PHE A 22 15.09 4.97 18.42
N ASN A 23 14.51 6.03 17.83
CA ASN A 23 13.67 5.86 16.66
C ASN A 23 14.61 5.76 15.44
N VAL A 24 15.34 4.65 15.33
CA VAL A 24 15.89 4.24 14.05
C VAL A 24 14.66 3.98 13.18
N LEU A 25 14.29 4.99 12.40
CA LEU A 25 13.55 4.80 11.18
C LEU A 25 14.40 3.82 10.36
N ILE A 26 14.14 2.52 10.51
CA ILE A 26 14.51 1.54 9.50
C ILE A 26 13.76 2.03 8.27
N LYS A 27 14.41 2.87 7.51
CA LYS A 27 13.95 3.30 6.21
C LYS A 27 13.98 2.02 5.39
N ASP A 28 12.83 1.35 5.32
CA ASP A 28 12.68 0.16 4.50
C ASP A 28 13.18 0.53 3.11
N ASN A 29 14.33 -0.02 2.75
CA ASN A 29 15.04 0.29 1.51
C ASN A 29 14.38 -0.43 0.34
N PHE A 30 13.02 -0.43 0.33
CA PHE A 30 12.24 -1.00 -0.74
C PHE A 30 12.21 -0.05 -1.93
N PRO A 31 12.48 -0.56 -3.15
CA PRO A 31 12.43 0.25 -4.35
C PRO A 31 11.01 0.78 -4.57
N VAL A 32 10.90 2.07 -4.86
CA VAL A 32 9.63 2.68 -5.26
C VAL A 32 9.48 2.47 -6.77
N PRO A 33 8.37 1.88 -7.26
CA PRO A 33 8.09 1.79 -8.67
C PRO A 33 8.06 3.18 -9.30
N ASN A 34 8.83 3.39 -10.36
CA ASN A 34 8.89 4.64 -11.12
C ASN A 34 8.79 4.36 -12.62
N GLY A 35 8.42 5.37 -13.41
CA GLY A 35 8.28 5.24 -14.86
C GLY A 35 6.97 4.58 -15.33
N PHE A 36 6.08 4.20 -14.44
CA PHE A 36 4.78 3.61 -14.77
C PHE A 36 3.70 4.70 -14.87
N LYS A 37 3.40 5.11 -16.10
CA LYS A 37 2.47 6.23 -16.39
C LYS A 37 1.05 6.00 -15.85
N ASN A 38 0.60 4.75 -15.83
CA ASN A 38 -0.77 4.38 -15.48
C ASN A 38 -0.87 3.77 -14.07
N MET A 39 0.17 3.93 -13.24
CA MET A 39 0.19 3.39 -11.89
C MET A 39 -0.89 4.01 -11.02
N LEU A 40 -1.66 3.14 -10.37
CA LEU A 40 -2.67 3.51 -9.37
C LEU A 40 -2.09 3.46 -7.96
N PHE A 41 -1.52 2.31 -7.61
CA PHE A 41 -0.85 2.05 -6.34
C PHE A 41 -0.02 0.77 -6.45
N TYR A 42 0.72 0.44 -5.40
CA TYR A 42 1.50 -0.80 -5.36
C TYR A 42 1.49 -1.45 -3.97
N ILE A 43 1.79 -2.76 -3.93
CA ILE A 43 1.91 -3.53 -2.69
C ILE A 43 3.35 -3.99 -2.52
N GLN A 44 3.88 -3.84 -1.31
CA GLN A 44 5.17 -4.37 -0.88
C GLN A 44 5.02 -5.21 0.37
N ARG A 45 5.91 -6.20 0.52
CA ARG A 45 5.96 -7.11 1.66
C ARG A 45 7.34 -7.05 2.29
N ASN A 46 7.43 -7.19 3.60
CA ASN A 46 8.71 -7.17 4.30
C ASN A 46 9.63 -8.37 4.00
N ILE A 47 9.15 -9.41 3.33
CA ILE A 47 9.89 -10.67 3.09
C ILE A 47 10.80 -10.64 1.86
N ASN A 48 10.58 -9.72 0.91
CA ASN A 48 11.42 -9.50 -0.27
C ASN A 48 11.15 -8.12 -0.89
N LYS A 49 12.00 -7.71 -1.83
CA LYS A 49 11.89 -6.41 -2.53
C LYS A 49 10.88 -6.41 -3.68
N ASN A 50 10.41 -7.57 -4.11
CA ASN A 50 9.48 -7.67 -5.22
C ASN A 50 8.17 -6.95 -4.90
N THR A 51 7.61 -6.29 -5.89
CA THR A 51 6.48 -5.39 -5.74
C THR A 51 5.34 -5.80 -6.65
N ILE A 52 4.11 -5.72 -6.15
CA ILE A 52 2.90 -5.93 -6.95
C ILE A 52 2.39 -4.56 -7.37
N LEU A 53 2.35 -4.33 -8.68
CA LEU A 53 1.95 -3.08 -9.31
C LEU A 53 0.51 -3.17 -9.81
N TYR A 54 -0.30 -2.17 -9.48
CA TYR A 54 -1.68 -2.00 -9.94
C TYR A 54 -1.75 -0.79 -10.84
N GLU A 55 -2.17 -0.99 -12.09
CA GLU A 55 -2.20 0.01 -13.14
C GLU A 55 -3.59 0.09 -13.80
N LEU A 56 -3.95 1.27 -14.32
CA LEU A 56 -5.07 1.36 -15.23
C LEU A 56 -4.82 0.49 -16.46
N ASN A 57 -5.84 -0.27 -16.83
CA ASN A 57 -5.81 -1.14 -18.00
C ASN A 57 -6.56 -0.47 -19.16
N TYR A 58 -5.83 0.05 -20.13
CA TYR A 58 -6.38 0.62 -21.34
C TYR A 58 -6.35 -0.39 -22.48
N ASN A 59 -7.40 -0.36 -23.33
CA ASN A 59 -7.43 -1.10 -24.57
C ASN A 59 -6.53 -0.43 -25.65
N GLU A 60 -6.43 -1.03 -26.83
CA GLU A 60 -5.63 -0.53 -27.95
C GLU A 60 -6.09 0.87 -28.45
N ASN A 61 -7.34 1.21 -28.22
CA ASN A 61 -7.91 2.51 -28.59
C ASN A 61 -7.65 3.61 -27.53
N GLY A 62 -6.93 3.29 -26.44
CA GLY A 62 -6.66 4.21 -25.36
C GLY A 62 -7.84 4.43 -24.41
N GLU A 63 -8.89 3.59 -24.48
CA GLU A 63 -10.02 3.64 -23.58
C GLU A 63 -9.82 2.65 -22.41
N LEU A 64 -10.37 3.00 -21.24
CA LEU A 64 -10.34 2.11 -20.08
C LEU A 64 -11.06 0.80 -20.41
N ASN A 65 -10.39 -0.32 -20.19
CA ASN A 65 -10.99 -1.64 -20.34
C ASN A 65 -12.05 -1.86 -19.27
N GLU A 66 -13.33 -1.80 -19.65
CA GLU A 66 -14.45 -1.84 -18.71
C GLU A 66 -14.62 -3.20 -18.01
N SER A 67 -14.19 -4.29 -18.65
CA SER A 67 -14.27 -5.64 -18.08
C SER A 67 -13.14 -5.92 -17.09
N GLU A 68 -11.97 -5.34 -17.28
CA GLU A 68 -10.80 -5.47 -16.42
C GLU A 68 -10.09 -4.10 -16.29
N PRO A 69 -10.65 -3.13 -15.54
CA PRO A 69 -10.15 -1.75 -15.51
C PRO A 69 -8.80 -1.60 -14.80
N ILE A 70 -8.38 -2.60 -14.04
CA ILE A 70 -7.10 -2.62 -13.33
C ILE A 70 -6.29 -3.83 -13.75
N LYS A 71 -5.12 -3.59 -14.34
CA LYS A 71 -4.11 -4.59 -14.63
C LYS A 71 -3.18 -4.77 -13.43
N VAL A 72 -2.82 -6.01 -13.12
CA VAL A 72 -1.95 -6.33 -11.98
C VAL A 72 -0.73 -7.08 -12.47
N ASN A 73 0.44 -6.52 -12.17
CA ASN A 73 1.73 -7.07 -12.56
C ASN A 73 2.64 -7.26 -11.34
N TRP A 74 3.64 -8.11 -11.51
CA TRP A 74 4.72 -8.35 -10.57
C TRP A 74 5.99 -7.70 -11.07
N ILE A 75 6.69 -6.94 -10.23
CA ILE A 75 8.01 -6.39 -10.54
C ILE A 75 9.06 -7.18 -9.76
N ASN A 76 9.97 -7.82 -10.50
CA ASN A 76 11.05 -8.65 -9.94
C ASN A 76 12.27 -7.80 -9.55
N TYR A 77 12.18 -7.01 -8.50
CA TYR A 77 13.30 -6.17 -8.05
C TYR A 77 14.51 -6.94 -7.53
N GLU A 78 14.33 -8.22 -7.16
CA GLU A 78 15.43 -9.06 -6.68
C GLU A 78 16.25 -9.69 -7.81
N THR A 79 15.78 -9.62 -9.04
CA THR A 79 16.46 -10.15 -10.22
C THR A 79 16.78 -9.04 -11.22
N ASP A 80 16.00 -8.93 -12.27
CA ASP A 80 16.25 -8.11 -13.45
C ASP A 80 15.30 -6.90 -13.59
N LYS A 81 14.43 -6.68 -12.60
CA LYS A 81 13.35 -5.69 -12.63
C LYS A 81 12.32 -5.94 -13.73
N SER A 82 12.20 -7.17 -14.21
CA SER A 82 11.19 -7.55 -15.20
C SER A 82 9.78 -7.30 -14.66
N LEU A 83 8.89 -6.95 -15.58
CA LEU A 83 7.46 -6.81 -15.32
C LEU A 83 6.75 -8.05 -15.83
N GLU A 84 6.12 -8.80 -14.94
CA GLU A 84 5.45 -10.06 -15.26
C GLU A 84 4.00 -10.02 -14.87
N ALA A 85 3.13 -10.65 -15.65
CA ALA A 85 1.75 -10.86 -15.24
C ALA A 85 1.68 -11.81 -14.03
N LEU A 86 0.70 -11.61 -13.14
CA LEU A 86 0.45 -12.55 -12.06
C LEU A 86 0.16 -13.96 -12.62
N ASN A 87 0.79 -14.97 -12.06
CA ASN A 87 0.41 -16.35 -12.34
C ASN A 87 -0.98 -16.67 -11.77
N TYR A 88 -1.53 -17.85 -12.13
CA TYR A 88 -2.86 -18.25 -11.72
C TYR A 88 -3.05 -18.26 -10.18
N ILE A 89 -2.08 -18.77 -9.43
CA ILE A 89 -2.16 -18.88 -7.97
C ILE A 89 -2.13 -17.47 -7.34
N GLN A 90 -1.24 -16.61 -7.78
CA GLN A 90 -1.13 -15.23 -7.31
C GLN A 90 -2.42 -14.44 -7.58
N ARG A 91 -2.99 -14.61 -8.77
CA ARG A 91 -4.24 -13.94 -9.17
C ARG A 91 -5.44 -14.46 -8.39
N SER A 92 -5.59 -15.78 -8.25
CA SER A 92 -6.78 -16.39 -7.67
C SER A 92 -6.82 -16.36 -6.14
N PHE A 93 -5.66 -16.34 -5.48
CA PHE A 93 -5.59 -16.53 -4.02
C PHE A 93 -4.89 -15.40 -3.25
N ALA A 94 -4.17 -14.51 -3.92
CA ALA A 94 -3.39 -13.48 -3.23
C ALA A 94 -3.73 -12.05 -3.67
N TYR A 95 -3.31 -11.65 -4.87
CA TYR A 95 -3.27 -10.25 -5.31
C TYR A 95 -4.33 -9.86 -6.33
N GLY A 96 -5.10 -10.83 -6.83
CA GLY A 96 -6.19 -10.56 -7.75
C GLY A 96 -7.31 -9.76 -7.09
N LEU A 97 -8.18 -9.20 -7.92
CA LEU A 97 -9.25 -8.30 -7.51
C LEU A 97 -10.62 -8.88 -7.87
N ASN A 98 -11.58 -8.72 -6.95
CA ASN A 98 -13.00 -8.89 -7.23
C ASN A 98 -13.57 -7.51 -7.53
N ILE A 99 -13.81 -7.21 -8.80
CA ILE A 99 -14.25 -5.89 -9.27
C ILE A 99 -15.76 -5.91 -9.52
N LYS A 100 -16.44 -4.81 -9.15
CA LYS A 100 -17.85 -4.56 -9.42
C LYS A 100 -18.03 -3.16 -9.99
N ILE A 101 -18.86 -3.03 -11.02
CA ILE A 101 -19.25 -1.74 -11.57
C ILE A 101 -20.17 -1.03 -10.57
N LEU A 102 -19.86 0.21 -10.22
CA LEU A 102 -20.70 1.07 -9.38
C LEU A 102 -21.59 1.98 -10.25
N ASP A 103 -20.98 2.64 -11.24
CA ASP A 103 -21.66 3.52 -12.18
C ASP A 103 -21.02 3.33 -13.56
N LYS A 104 -21.82 2.80 -14.49
CA LYS A 104 -21.36 2.51 -15.85
C LYS A 104 -21.06 3.78 -16.65
N GLN A 105 -21.88 4.82 -16.48
CA GLN A 105 -21.71 6.07 -17.22
C GLN A 105 -20.46 6.83 -16.78
N LYS A 106 -20.18 6.84 -15.46
CA LYS A 106 -18.99 7.46 -14.88
C LYS A 106 -17.78 6.55 -14.90
N LYS A 107 -17.92 5.30 -15.38
CA LYS A 107 -16.86 4.27 -15.37
C LYS A 107 -16.19 4.17 -13.99
N SER A 108 -17.01 4.07 -12.94
CA SER A 108 -16.53 3.91 -11.56
C SER A 108 -16.76 2.50 -11.06
N TYR A 109 -15.84 2.01 -10.23
CA TYR A 109 -15.80 0.63 -9.78
C TYR A 109 -15.53 0.55 -8.29
N SER A 110 -16.04 -0.50 -7.66
CA SER A 110 -15.58 -0.96 -6.34
C SER A 110 -14.86 -2.29 -6.48
N PHE A 111 -13.89 -2.52 -5.62
CA PHE A 111 -13.20 -3.80 -5.60
C PHE A 111 -12.67 -4.14 -4.20
N ASN A 112 -12.37 -5.41 -4.01
CA ASN A 112 -11.57 -5.90 -2.90
C ASN A 112 -10.56 -6.94 -3.39
N PHE A 113 -9.56 -7.23 -2.57
CA PHE A 113 -8.61 -8.30 -2.87
C PHE A 113 -9.26 -9.67 -2.69
N VAL A 114 -8.90 -10.62 -3.53
CA VAL A 114 -9.36 -12.02 -3.42
C VAL A 114 -9.00 -12.61 -2.06
N SER A 115 -7.81 -12.25 -1.53
CA SER A 115 -7.31 -12.68 -0.21
C SER A 115 -7.90 -11.91 0.97
N TYR A 116 -8.48 -10.72 0.77
CA TYR A 116 -8.99 -9.88 1.86
C TYR A 116 -10.26 -9.13 1.49
N LYS A 117 -11.40 -9.78 1.65
CA LYS A 117 -12.71 -9.28 1.19
C LYS A 117 -13.34 -8.23 2.12
N LYS A 118 -12.84 -8.07 3.36
CA LYS A 118 -13.42 -7.18 4.39
C LYS A 118 -13.30 -5.69 4.07
N LYS A 119 -12.35 -5.28 3.23
CA LYS A 119 -12.12 -3.87 2.89
C LYS A 119 -12.40 -3.64 1.41
N ILE A 120 -13.21 -2.61 1.16
CA ILE A 120 -13.59 -2.19 -0.19
C ILE A 120 -12.80 -0.96 -0.56
N LEU A 121 -12.26 -0.95 -1.78
CA LEU A 121 -11.61 0.17 -2.43
C LEU A 121 -12.44 0.61 -3.64
N TYR A 122 -12.21 1.83 -4.10
CA TYR A 122 -12.99 2.42 -5.18
C TYR A 122 -12.05 2.98 -6.25
N LEU A 123 -12.26 2.59 -7.51
CA LEU A 123 -11.61 3.21 -8.66
C LEU A 123 -12.56 4.28 -9.21
N ILE A 124 -12.18 5.54 -9.06
CA ILE A 124 -13.02 6.68 -9.44
C ILE A 124 -12.19 7.72 -10.17
N LYS A 125 -12.77 8.31 -11.24
CA LYS A 125 -12.17 9.45 -11.92
C LYS A 125 -12.39 10.72 -11.10
N SER A 126 -11.31 11.35 -10.68
CA SER A 126 -11.32 12.57 -9.90
C SER A 126 -11.89 13.74 -10.71
N SER A 127 -12.71 14.56 -10.09
CA SER A 127 -13.22 15.80 -10.68
C SER A 127 -12.16 16.91 -10.73
N ILE A 128 -11.10 16.80 -9.93
CA ILE A 128 -10.05 17.81 -9.77
C ILE A 128 -9.04 17.72 -10.92
N ASP A 129 -8.36 16.58 -11.04
CA ASP A 129 -7.27 16.37 -12.02
C ASP A 129 -7.68 15.56 -13.24
N LYS A 130 -8.96 15.10 -13.28
CA LYS A 130 -9.51 14.27 -14.36
C LYS A 130 -8.83 12.91 -14.54
N GLN A 131 -8.05 12.46 -13.54
CA GLN A 131 -7.39 11.18 -13.54
C GLN A 131 -8.14 10.15 -12.68
N TYR A 132 -7.92 8.86 -12.95
CA TYR A 132 -8.43 7.80 -12.10
C TYR A 132 -7.51 7.60 -10.90
N HIS A 133 -8.11 7.50 -9.72
CA HIS A 133 -7.41 7.14 -8.49
C HIS A 133 -8.13 6.01 -7.78
N VAL A 134 -7.37 5.26 -6.99
CA VAL A 134 -7.94 4.30 -6.05
C VAL A 134 -8.15 4.99 -4.72
N TYR A 135 -9.38 4.94 -4.23
CA TYR A 135 -9.79 5.54 -2.97
C TYR A 135 -10.06 4.48 -1.90
N TYR A 136 -9.72 4.81 -0.68
CA TYR A 136 -10.09 4.10 0.53
C TYR A 136 -10.82 5.04 1.49
N THR A 137 -11.87 4.54 2.17
CA THR A 137 -12.71 5.38 3.03
C THR A 137 -12.38 5.16 4.50
N ILE A 138 -12.09 6.25 5.21
CA ILE A 138 -11.92 6.28 6.68
C ILE A 138 -12.88 7.33 7.24
N ASN A 139 -13.76 6.93 8.17
CA ASN A 139 -14.72 7.83 8.82
C ASN A 139 -15.51 8.68 7.80
N LYS A 140 -16.01 8.05 6.74
CA LYS A 140 -16.77 8.68 5.64
C LYS A 140 -15.99 9.64 4.75
N LYS A 141 -14.68 9.83 4.98
CA LYS A 141 -13.79 10.61 4.12
C LYS A 141 -12.99 9.69 3.21
N MET A 142 -12.85 10.07 1.94
CA MET A 142 -12.10 9.31 0.93
C MET A 142 -10.65 9.81 0.84
N PHE A 143 -9.71 8.89 0.80
CA PHE A 143 -8.27 9.13 0.67
C PHE A 143 -7.73 8.36 -0.53
N ILE A 144 -6.77 8.92 -1.24
CA ILE A 144 -6.11 8.27 -2.37
C ILE A 144 -5.09 7.26 -1.84
N VAL A 145 -5.20 6.01 -2.29
CA VAL A 145 -4.25 4.94 -1.94
C VAL A 145 -2.97 5.12 -2.77
N GLN A 146 -1.82 5.17 -2.09
CA GLN A 146 -0.51 5.27 -2.72
C GLN A 146 0.25 3.94 -2.67
N LYS A 147 0.24 3.30 -1.50
CA LYS A 147 0.98 2.07 -1.23
C LYS A 147 0.27 1.25 -0.16
N ILE A 148 0.37 -0.07 -0.27
CA ILE A 148 0.02 -0.99 0.81
C ILE A 148 1.30 -1.74 1.20
N HIS A 149 1.66 -1.68 2.48
CA HIS A 149 2.73 -2.50 3.05
C HIS A 149 2.14 -3.66 3.83
N ILE A 150 2.64 -4.88 3.59
CA ILE A 150 2.20 -6.09 4.28
C ILE A 150 3.34 -6.60 5.16
N GLN A 151 3.13 -6.56 6.46
CA GLN A 151 4.04 -7.13 7.44
C GLN A 151 3.70 -8.60 7.67
N ILE A 152 4.61 -9.50 7.28
CA ILE A 152 4.50 -10.95 7.44
C ILE A 152 5.43 -11.36 8.57
N GLU A 153 4.93 -12.20 9.48
CA GLU A 153 5.67 -12.75 10.61
C GLU A 153 5.39 -14.25 10.73
N GLY A 154 6.25 -15.05 10.09
CA GLY A 154 6.11 -16.51 10.07
C GLY A 154 5.07 -17.02 9.04
N GLY A 155 4.60 -18.24 9.25
CA GLY A 155 3.80 -18.98 8.27
C GLY A 155 4.66 -19.69 7.24
N THR A 156 4.06 -20.13 6.15
CA THR A 156 4.74 -20.77 5.02
C THR A 156 4.65 -19.88 3.78
N PHE A 157 5.36 -20.24 2.72
CA PHE A 157 5.24 -19.57 1.42
C PHE A 157 3.78 -19.54 0.91
N TRP A 158 3.04 -20.61 1.12
CA TRP A 158 1.65 -20.75 0.68
C TRP A 158 0.61 -20.12 1.62
N VAL A 159 0.93 -20.08 2.92
CA VAL A 159 0.06 -19.54 3.97
C VAL A 159 0.88 -18.62 4.87
N PRO A 160 1.23 -17.43 4.40
CA PRO A 160 1.98 -16.46 5.20
C PRO A 160 1.12 -15.96 6.36
N LYS A 161 1.72 -15.80 7.53
CA LYS A 161 1.06 -15.20 8.68
C LYS A 161 1.23 -13.69 8.61
N VAL A 162 0.18 -12.99 8.18
CA VAL A 162 0.16 -11.53 8.15
C VAL A 162 -0.03 -10.98 9.54
N LYS A 163 0.91 -10.15 10.01
CA LYS A 163 0.82 -9.47 11.31
C LYS A 163 -0.04 -8.22 11.23
N TYR A 164 0.20 -7.39 10.21
CA TYR A 164 -0.59 -6.20 9.91
C TYR A 164 -0.40 -5.75 8.45
N LEU A 165 -1.30 -4.88 8.03
CA LEU A 165 -1.17 -4.11 6.78
C LEU A 165 -1.11 -2.62 7.13
N GLU A 166 -0.32 -1.86 6.38
CA GLU A 166 -0.32 -0.40 6.42
C GLU A 166 -0.72 0.13 5.07
N ILE A 167 -1.81 0.90 5.02
CA ILE A 167 -2.25 1.59 3.81
C ILE A 167 -1.76 3.02 3.90
N ILE A 168 -0.84 3.39 3.01
CA ILE A 168 -0.32 4.75 2.88
C ILE A 168 -1.25 5.51 1.94
N LEU A 169 -1.80 6.58 2.44
CA LEU A 169 -2.87 7.35 1.87
C LEU A 169 -2.48 8.81 1.71
N ASN A 170 -3.05 9.48 0.70
CA ASN A 170 -2.99 10.93 0.56
C ASN A 170 -4.40 11.52 0.64
N ASP A 171 -4.54 12.61 1.37
CA ASP A 171 -5.74 13.42 1.36
C ASP A 171 -5.83 14.20 0.04
N PRO A 172 -6.88 14.02 -0.79
CA PRO A 172 -6.99 14.70 -2.06
C PRO A 172 -7.15 16.23 -1.96
N SER A 173 -7.49 16.74 -0.78
CA SER A 173 -7.72 18.19 -0.57
C SER A 173 -6.45 18.99 -0.23
N ASN A 174 -5.50 18.38 0.48
CA ASN A 174 -4.30 19.06 0.96
C ASN A 174 -3.00 18.27 0.75
N ASN A 175 -3.08 17.10 0.13
CA ASN A 175 -1.96 16.19 -0.12
C ASN A 175 -1.28 15.66 1.15
N GLU A 176 -1.93 15.76 2.30
CA GLU A 176 -1.42 15.28 3.57
C GLU A 176 -1.39 13.75 3.60
N LYS A 177 -0.28 13.18 4.05
CA LYS A 177 -0.10 11.74 4.16
C LYS A 177 -0.77 11.21 5.42
N LYS A 178 -1.48 10.10 5.27
CA LYS A 178 -2.08 9.34 6.36
C LYS A 178 -1.72 7.86 6.23
N ILE A 179 -1.54 7.21 7.37
CA ILE A 179 -1.32 5.75 7.43
C ILE A 179 -2.47 5.13 8.20
N GLU A 180 -3.11 4.16 7.58
CA GLU A 180 -4.13 3.31 8.21
C GLU A 180 -3.51 1.93 8.46
N LYS A 181 -3.43 1.53 9.73
CA LYS A 181 -2.93 0.22 10.13
C LYS A 181 -4.08 -0.73 10.40
N ILE A 182 -4.05 -1.89 9.76
CA ILE A 182 -5.09 -2.93 9.86
C ILE A 182 -4.44 -4.20 10.38
N ILE A 183 -5.02 -4.77 11.43
CA ILE A 183 -4.70 -6.11 11.93
C ILE A 183 -5.77 -7.04 11.36
N PRO A 184 -5.40 -8.08 10.57
CA PRO A 184 -6.35 -9.01 9.93
C PRO A 184 -7.19 -9.83 10.90
#